data_f93971d52f26dcd7f8e84cab8e531f18
#
_entry.id   f93971d52f26dcd7f8e84cab8e531f18
#
_cell.length_a   1.000
_cell.length_b   1.000
_cell.length_c   1.000
_cell.angle_alpha   90.00
_cell.angle_beta   90.00
_cell.angle_gamma   90.00
#
_symmetry.space_group_name_H-M   'P 1'
#
loop_
_entity.id
_entity.type
_entity.pdbx_description
1 polymer ?
#
loop_
_entity_poly.entity_id
_entity_poly.type
_entity_poly.pdbx_seq_one_letter_code
_entity_poly.pdbx_strand_id
1 'polypeptide(L)'
;MHPSQILFKSQLPPVDLPVCDHYAGNMRFAEKALALQAELGPVFDITLDLEDGAAIGSEAELAEQFCALIAGQLNRYSRVGLRVHEPHHPHFIEDLNIALSVAGPRLAYLMVPKVNSANDVANAVDAVDRLTAELGLNKRIPIHILIETLGALREVFRIAAHPRV
;
A
#
# COMPACT_ATOMS: atom_id res chain seq x y z
N MET A 1 -0.01 -32.51 -11.93
CA MET A 1 0.67 -31.93 -10.76
C MET A 1 0.93 -30.44 -11.07
N HIS A 2 0.47 -29.53 -10.22
CA HIS A 2 0.63 -28.09 -10.47
C HIS A 2 2.13 -27.70 -10.34
N PRO A 3 2.67 -26.81 -11.21
CA PRO A 3 4.08 -26.43 -11.18
C PRO A 3 4.58 -25.96 -9.81
N SER A 4 3.75 -25.26 -9.04
CA SER A 4 4.07 -24.81 -7.69
C SER A 4 4.40 -25.95 -6.72
N GLN A 5 3.78 -27.12 -6.87
CA GLN A 5 4.04 -28.30 -6.03
C GLN A 5 5.43 -28.90 -6.29
N ILE A 6 5.95 -28.71 -7.51
CA ILE A 6 7.28 -29.16 -7.88
C ILE A 6 8.34 -28.14 -7.44
N LEU A 7 8.06 -26.84 -7.68
CA LEU A 7 9.01 -25.76 -7.45
C LEU A 7 9.22 -25.48 -5.95
N PHE A 8 8.16 -25.50 -5.17
CA PHE A 8 8.22 -25.08 -3.76
C PHE A 8 8.24 -26.26 -2.78
N LYS A 9 7.87 -27.48 -3.21
CA LYS A 9 7.89 -28.72 -2.39
C LYS A 9 7.35 -28.50 -0.97
N SER A 10 8.26 -28.43 0.02
CA SER A 10 7.95 -28.20 1.43
C SER A 10 8.01 -26.73 1.87
N GLN A 11 8.36 -25.82 0.97
CA GLN A 11 8.33 -24.39 1.27
C GLN A 11 6.91 -23.85 1.14
N LEU A 12 6.59 -22.80 1.90
CA LEU A 12 5.33 -22.09 1.71
C LEU A 12 5.29 -21.55 0.27
N PRO A 13 4.18 -21.78 -0.45
CA PRO A 13 4.03 -21.20 -1.78
C PRO A 13 4.12 -19.67 -1.69
N PRO A 14 4.65 -19.01 -2.73
CA PRO A 14 4.63 -17.54 -2.76
C PRO A 14 3.20 -17.04 -2.67
N VAL A 15 3.05 -15.82 -2.15
CA VAL A 15 1.76 -15.13 -2.14
C VAL A 15 1.25 -15.06 -3.58
N ASP A 16 -0.04 -15.37 -3.74
CA ASP A 16 -0.70 -15.28 -5.05
C ASP A 16 -0.85 -13.80 -5.42
N LEU A 17 0.05 -13.34 -6.29
CA LEU A 17 0.08 -11.94 -6.71
C LEU A 17 -1.00 -11.67 -7.76
N PRO A 18 -1.60 -10.47 -7.76
CA PRO A 18 -2.56 -10.08 -8.77
C PRO A 18 -1.91 -9.93 -10.15
N VAL A 19 -2.74 -9.93 -11.20
CA VAL A 19 -2.29 -9.72 -12.59
C VAL A 19 -1.65 -8.34 -12.76
N CYS A 20 -2.22 -7.33 -12.09
CA CYS A 20 -1.72 -5.95 -12.12
C CYS A 20 -2.22 -5.18 -10.90
N ASP A 21 -1.68 -3.99 -10.74
CA ASP A 21 -2.12 -2.99 -9.78
C ASP A 21 -2.66 -1.77 -10.53
N HIS A 22 -3.86 -1.32 -10.17
CA HIS A 22 -4.54 -0.19 -10.80
C HIS A 22 -4.47 1.04 -9.92
N TYR A 23 -3.73 2.04 -10.36
CA TYR A 23 -3.57 3.31 -9.65
C TYR A 23 -4.74 4.26 -9.91
N ALA A 24 -5.24 4.92 -8.87
CA ALA A 24 -6.30 5.92 -8.94
C ALA A 24 -6.00 7.13 -8.05
N GLY A 25 -5.70 8.28 -8.65
CA GLY A 25 -5.35 9.53 -7.98
C GLY A 25 -6.54 10.49 -7.76
N ASN A 26 -7.78 10.04 -7.98
CA ASN A 26 -9.00 10.81 -7.66
C ASN A 26 -10.19 9.89 -7.41
N MET A 27 -11.22 10.41 -6.74
CA MET A 27 -12.40 9.64 -6.33
C MET A 27 -13.12 8.99 -7.51
N ARG A 28 -13.27 9.67 -8.64
CA ARG A 28 -13.94 9.13 -9.82
C ARG A 28 -13.25 7.88 -10.36
N PHE A 29 -11.91 7.88 -10.40
CA PHE A 29 -11.15 6.71 -10.84
C PHE A 29 -11.15 5.61 -9.78
N ALA A 30 -11.09 5.95 -8.51
CA ALA A 30 -11.17 5.03 -7.39
C ALA A 30 -12.49 4.23 -7.39
N GLU A 31 -13.61 4.93 -7.49
CA GLU A 31 -14.94 4.32 -7.56
C GLU A 31 -15.11 3.43 -8.81
N LYS A 32 -14.60 3.90 -9.96
CA LYS A 32 -14.63 3.10 -11.20
C LYS A 32 -13.79 1.84 -11.09
N ALA A 33 -12.59 1.91 -10.49
CA ALA A 33 -11.73 0.76 -10.27
C ALA A 33 -12.39 -0.28 -9.35
N LEU A 34 -13.03 0.17 -8.26
CA LEU A 34 -13.79 -0.70 -7.36
C LEU A 34 -15.00 -1.35 -8.04
N ALA A 35 -15.72 -0.61 -8.88
CA ALA A 35 -16.84 -1.15 -9.66
C ALA A 35 -16.34 -2.23 -10.63
N LEU A 36 -15.22 -1.99 -11.31
CA LEU A 36 -14.61 -2.96 -12.22
C LEU A 36 -14.13 -4.22 -11.48
N GLN A 37 -13.50 -4.05 -10.30
CA GLN A 37 -13.08 -5.17 -9.48
C GLN A 37 -14.28 -5.98 -8.96
N ALA A 38 -15.40 -5.31 -8.67
CA ALA A 38 -16.63 -5.98 -8.28
C ALA A 38 -17.26 -6.83 -9.41
N GLU A 39 -17.05 -6.42 -10.67
CA GLU A 39 -17.52 -7.13 -11.88
C GLU A 39 -16.59 -8.30 -12.23
N LEU A 40 -15.28 -8.07 -12.27
CA LEU A 40 -14.29 -9.04 -12.74
C LEU A 40 -13.80 -9.99 -11.63
N GLY A 41 -14.08 -9.67 -10.36
CA GLY A 41 -13.47 -10.34 -9.21
C GLY A 41 -12.11 -9.76 -8.83
N PRO A 42 -11.43 -10.34 -7.81
CA PRO A 42 -10.18 -9.81 -7.25
C PRO A 42 -8.94 -10.21 -8.10
N VAL A 43 -9.00 -9.99 -9.42
CA VAL A 43 -7.94 -10.34 -10.37
C VAL A 43 -6.83 -9.28 -10.42
N PHE A 44 -7.08 -8.09 -9.89
CA PHE A 44 -6.11 -7.00 -9.77
C PHE A 44 -6.25 -6.31 -8.41
N ASP A 45 -5.19 -5.70 -7.95
CA ASP A 45 -5.20 -4.82 -6.77
C ASP A 45 -5.48 -3.37 -7.21
N ILE A 46 -5.89 -2.54 -6.27
CA ILE A 46 -6.12 -1.11 -6.49
C ILE A 46 -5.24 -0.35 -5.52
N THR A 47 -4.42 0.57 -6.03
CA THR A 47 -3.68 1.54 -5.22
C THR A 47 -4.32 2.91 -5.37
N LEU A 48 -4.91 3.42 -4.29
CA LEU A 48 -5.33 4.81 -4.22
C LEU A 48 -4.08 5.68 -3.98
N ASP A 49 -3.97 6.77 -4.70
CA ASP A 49 -2.71 7.47 -4.85
C ASP A 49 -2.78 8.89 -4.31
N LEU A 50 -2.07 9.15 -3.20
CA LEU A 50 -1.97 10.49 -2.58
C LEU A 50 -0.74 11.27 -3.07
N GLU A 51 0.07 10.68 -3.94
CA GLU A 51 1.35 11.25 -4.37
C GLU A 51 1.24 11.82 -5.79
N ASP A 52 1.98 11.30 -6.76
CA ASP A 52 2.09 11.86 -8.12
C ASP A 52 0.75 11.90 -8.89
N GLY A 53 -0.19 11.04 -8.59
CA GLY A 53 -1.50 10.98 -9.24
C GLY A 53 -2.55 11.88 -8.61
N ALA A 54 -2.27 12.50 -7.46
CA ALA A 54 -3.20 13.35 -6.71
C ALA A 54 -3.11 14.82 -7.14
N ALA A 55 -4.19 15.57 -6.93
CA ALA A 55 -4.19 17.02 -7.10
C ALA A 55 -3.57 17.70 -5.87
N ILE A 56 -2.75 18.72 -6.09
CA ILE A 56 -2.10 19.49 -5.03
C ILE A 56 -3.11 20.45 -4.37
N GLY A 57 -3.04 20.57 -3.04
CA GLY A 57 -3.75 21.58 -2.24
C GLY A 57 -4.97 21.08 -1.47
N SER A 58 -5.28 19.78 -1.53
CA SER A 58 -6.34 19.14 -0.73
C SER A 58 -5.93 17.72 -0.28
N GLU A 59 -4.66 17.56 0.06
CA GLU A 59 -4.04 16.26 0.33
C GLU A 59 -4.75 15.55 1.49
N ALA A 60 -4.97 16.21 2.62
CA ALA A 60 -5.64 15.62 3.78
C ALA A 60 -7.10 15.24 3.47
N GLU A 61 -7.85 16.10 2.76
CA GLU A 61 -9.23 15.81 2.37
C GLU A 61 -9.30 14.59 1.43
N LEU A 62 -8.40 14.48 0.47
CA LEU A 62 -8.33 13.33 -0.43
C LEU A 62 -7.94 12.06 0.34
N ALA A 63 -7.01 12.16 1.29
CA ALA A 63 -6.63 11.03 2.15
C ALA A 63 -7.83 10.52 2.96
N GLU A 64 -8.62 11.41 3.57
CA GLU A 64 -9.83 11.05 4.29
C GLU A 64 -10.86 10.36 3.38
N GLN A 65 -11.11 10.91 2.17
CA GLN A 65 -12.04 10.34 1.21
C GLN A 65 -11.60 8.95 0.74
N PHE A 66 -10.33 8.76 0.42
CA PHE A 66 -9.78 7.48 0.01
C PHE A 66 -9.84 6.46 1.16
N CYS A 67 -9.49 6.85 2.37
CA CYS A 67 -9.55 5.97 3.53
C CYS A 67 -10.99 5.57 3.88
N ALA A 68 -11.95 6.48 3.76
CA ALA A 68 -13.37 6.16 3.91
C ALA A 68 -13.83 5.16 2.83
N LEU A 69 -13.35 5.31 1.60
CA LEU A 69 -13.65 4.37 0.51
C LEU A 69 -13.05 2.98 0.77
N ILE A 70 -11.80 2.90 1.25
CA ILE A 70 -11.15 1.64 1.63
C ILE A 70 -11.90 0.95 2.77
N ALA A 71 -12.32 1.71 3.79
CA ALA A 71 -13.10 1.19 4.92
C ALA A 71 -14.52 0.78 4.53
N GLY A 72 -15.05 1.34 3.44
CA GLY A 72 -16.42 1.18 2.97
C GLY A 72 -16.72 -0.18 2.32
N GLN A 73 -18.02 -0.40 2.07
CA GLN A 73 -18.51 -1.67 1.52
C GLN A 73 -18.14 -1.89 0.03
N LEU A 74 -17.77 -0.84 -0.70
CA LEU A 74 -17.33 -0.96 -2.09
C LEU A 74 -16.03 -1.74 -2.22
N ASN A 75 -15.15 -1.70 -1.21
CA ASN A 75 -13.96 -2.54 -1.12
C ASN A 75 -14.34 -3.98 -0.72
N ARG A 76 -15.00 -4.71 -1.62
CA ARG A 76 -15.56 -6.04 -1.35
C ARG A 76 -14.52 -7.07 -0.99
N TYR A 77 -13.34 -6.99 -1.58
CA TYR A 77 -12.31 -8.02 -1.49
C TYR A 77 -11.16 -7.65 -0.54
N SER A 78 -11.20 -6.44 0.06
CA SER A 78 -10.09 -5.92 0.89
C SER A 78 -8.74 -5.98 0.16
N ARG A 79 -8.74 -5.62 -1.13
CA ARG A 79 -7.57 -5.59 -2.01
C ARG A 79 -7.27 -4.16 -2.50
N VAL A 80 -7.50 -3.18 -1.64
CA VAL A 80 -7.19 -1.78 -1.90
C VAL A 80 -6.08 -1.33 -0.97
N GLY A 81 -4.98 -0.89 -1.55
CA GLY A 81 -3.86 -0.25 -0.86
C GLY A 81 -3.89 1.27 -1.02
N LEU A 82 -2.97 1.95 -0.36
CA LEU A 82 -2.80 3.39 -0.42
C LEU A 82 -1.34 3.72 -0.65
N ARG A 83 -1.04 4.50 -1.70
CA ARG A 83 0.27 5.13 -1.87
C ARG A 83 0.25 6.45 -1.12
N VAL A 84 1.08 6.53 -0.08
CA VAL A 84 1.29 7.73 0.73
C VAL A 84 2.37 8.60 0.11
N HIS A 85 2.55 9.83 0.61
CA HIS A 85 3.69 10.66 0.24
C HIS A 85 5.03 9.99 0.62
N GLU A 86 6.13 10.46 0.05
CA GLU A 86 7.49 9.98 0.36
C GLU A 86 7.85 10.22 1.85
N PRO A 87 8.77 9.44 2.45
CA PRO A 87 9.07 9.51 3.88
C PRO A 87 9.53 10.88 4.42
N HIS A 88 10.08 11.74 3.56
CA HIS A 88 10.55 13.09 3.93
C HIS A 88 9.52 14.19 3.64
N HIS A 89 8.38 13.84 3.05
CA HIS A 89 7.31 14.80 2.75
C HIS A 89 6.58 15.23 4.02
N PRO A 90 6.19 16.53 4.16
CA PRO A 90 5.46 16.99 5.33
C PRO A 90 4.17 16.23 5.65
N HIS A 91 3.45 15.75 4.65
CA HIS A 91 2.21 14.98 4.81
C HIS A 91 2.40 13.50 5.11
N PHE A 92 3.61 12.94 5.06
CA PHE A 92 3.82 11.49 5.24
C PHE A 92 3.21 10.93 6.53
N ILE A 93 3.47 11.58 7.66
CA ILE A 93 2.94 11.13 8.97
C ILE A 93 1.43 11.34 9.07
N GLU A 94 0.91 12.41 8.48
CA GLU A 94 -0.53 12.69 8.42
C GLU A 94 -1.26 11.63 7.59
N ASP A 95 -0.75 11.28 6.41
CA ASP A 95 -1.27 10.20 5.58
C ASP A 95 -1.34 8.87 6.34
N LEU A 96 -0.25 8.51 7.05
CA LEU A 96 -0.22 7.29 7.85
C LEU A 96 -1.26 7.32 8.98
N ASN A 97 -1.41 8.45 9.67
CA ASN A 97 -2.41 8.59 10.73
C ASN A 97 -3.83 8.42 10.19
N ILE A 98 -4.17 9.07 9.08
CA ILE A 98 -5.50 8.96 8.46
C ILE A 98 -5.71 7.53 7.96
N ALA A 99 -4.73 6.96 7.24
CA ALA A 99 -4.83 5.62 6.68
C ALA A 99 -5.04 4.55 7.76
N LEU A 100 -4.27 4.59 8.82
CA LEU A 100 -4.33 3.57 9.87
C LEU A 100 -5.55 3.74 10.77
N SER A 101 -5.94 4.98 11.13
CA SER A 101 -7.09 5.22 11.99
C SER A 101 -8.43 4.91 11.30
N VAL A 102 -8.57 5.25 10.02
CA VAL A 102 -9.84 5.09 9.28
C VAL A 102 -9.90 3.76 8.55
N ALA A 103 -8.85 3.40 7.82
CA ALA A 103 -8.86 2.27 6.89
C ALA A 103 -8.08 1.03 7.39
N GLY A 104 -7.29 1.13 8.46
CA GLY A 104 -6.36 0.11 8.92
C GLY A 104 -6.87 -1.33 8.89
N PRO A 105 -8.07 -1.65 9.42
CA PRO A 105 -8.61 -3.01 9.42
C PRO A 105 -8.82 -3.59 8.01
N ARG A 106 -9.11 -2.76 7.00
CA ARG A 106 -9.43 -3.16 5.63
C ARG A 106 -8.39 -2.77 4.59
N LEU A 107 -7.38 -2.00 4.98
CA LEU A 107 -6.27 -1.59 4.12
C LEU A 107 -5.45 -2.82 3.71
N ALA A 108 -5.27 -3.06 2.41
CA ALA A 108 -4.54 -4.22 1.91
C ALA A 108 -3.03 -4.08 2.15
N TYR A 109 -2.49 -2.91 1.84
CA TYR A 109 -1.08 -2.55 1.99
C TYR A 109 -0.91 -1.02 1.99
N LEU A 110 0.24 -0.57 2.48
CA LEU A 110 0.76 0.77 2.26
C LEU A 110 1.87 0.71 1.21
N MET A 111 1.86 1.64 0.28
CA MET A 111 2.93 1.80 -0.70
C MET A 111 3.71 3.06 -0.39
N VAL A 112 5.02 2.91 -0.22
CA VAL A 112 5.95 4.00 0.12
C VAL A 112 6.82 4.29 -1.10
N PRO A 113 6.64 5.45 -1.74
CA PRO A 113 7.39 5.87 -2.91
C PRO A 113 8.72 6.53 -2.55
N LYS A 114 9.55 6.76 -3.55
CA LYS A 114 10.74 7.65 -3.56
C LYS A 114 11.73 7.44 -2.41
N VAL A 115 11.80 6.24 -1.83
CA VAL A 115 12.86 5.90 -0.88
C VAL A 115 14.22 5.98 -1.56
N ASN A 116 15.26 6.41 -0.85
CA ASN A 116 16.62 6.47 -1.36
C ASN A 116 17.56 5.42 -0.75
N SER A 117 17.17 4.82 0.38
CA SER A 117 18.02 3.89 1.12
C SER A 117 17.20 2.87 1.90
N ALA A 118 17.84 1.80 2.33
CA ALA A 118 17.24 0.84 3.27
C ALA A 118 16.92 1.49 4.63
N ASN A 119 17.61 2.58 4.99
CA ASN A 119 17.31 3.31 6.21
C ASN A 119 16.01 4.11 6.10
N ASP A 120 15.69 4.67 4.93
CA ASP A 120 14.39 5.33 4.72
C ASP A 120 13.24 4.31 4.86
N VAL A 121 13.45 3.09 4.34
CA VAL A 121 12.49 2.00 4.51
C VAL A 121 12.32 1.63 5.98
N ALA A 122 13.43 1.49 6.73
CA ALA A 122 13.36 1.17 8.16
C ALA A 122 12.60 2.28 8.93
N ASN A 123 12.89 3.55 8.67
CA ASN A 123 12.21 4.67 9.30
C ASN A 123 10.70 4.70 8.97
N ALA A 124 10.33 4.43 7.72
CA ALA A 124 8.93 4.36 7.31
C ALA A 124 8.20 3.19 8.01
N VAL A 125 8.84 2.02 8.08
CA VAL A 125 8.30 0.86 8.80
C VAL A 125 8.12 1.16 10.28
N ASP A 126 9.11 1.76 10.93
CA ASP A 126 9.04 2.14 12.36
C ASP A 126 7.89 3.11 12.63
N ALA A 127 7.65 4.07 11.72
CA ALA A 127 6.52 4.98 11.82
C ALA A 127 5.17 4.23 11.73
N VAL A 128 5.02 3.32 10.76
CA VAL A 128 3.81 2.50 10.60
C VAL A 128 3.59 1.62 11.83
N ASP A 129 4.63 0.93 12.31
CA ASP A 129 4.52 0.02 13.46
C ASP A 129 4.18 0.76 14.75
N ARG A 130 4.78 1.93 14.98
CA ARG A 130 4.45 2.79 16.11
C ARG A 130 2.98 3.22 16.08
N LEU A 131 2.52 3.80 14.96
CA LEU A 131 1.14 4.26 14.83
C LEU A 131 0.13 3.10 14.91
N THR A 132 0.45 1.95 14.34
CA THR A 132 -0.37 0.74 14.45
C THR A 132 -0.53 0.31 15.91
N ALA A 133 0.55 0.37 16.70
CA ALA A 133 0.52 0.05 18.13
C ALA A 133 -0.27 1.09 18.94
N GLU A 134 -0.07 2.40 18.69
CA GLU A 134 -0.79 3.50 19.34
C GLU A 134 -2.31 3.41 19.10
N LEU A 135 -2.71 3.00 17.91
CA LEU A 135 -4.12 2.81 17.51
C LEU A 135 -4.70 1.46 17.97
N GLY A 136 -3.89 0.57 18.53
CA GLY A 136 -4.33 -0.77 18.94
C GLY A 136 -4.77 -1.69 17.82
N LEU A 137 -4.23 -1.51 16.62
CA LEU A 137 -4.56 -2.34 15.46
C LEU A 137 -3.89 -3.70 15.54
N ASN A 138 -4.67 -4.78 15.59
CA ASN A 138 -4.19 -6.16 15.57
C ASN A 138 -3.94 -6.68 14.15
N LYS A 139 -3.38 -5.84 13.28
CA LYS A 139 -3.09 -6.20 11.89
C LYS A 139 -1.73 -5.69 11.49
N ARG A 140 -0.91 -6.60 10.98
CA ARG A 140 0.36 -6.24 10.35
C ARG A 140 0.06 -5.78 8.91
N ILE A 141 0.18 -4.49 8.64
CA ILE A 141 -0.05 -3.94 7.30
C ILE A 141 1.17 -4.24 6.42
N PRO A 142 1.01 -4.92 5.28
CA PRO A 142 2.08 -5.10 4.30
C PRO A 142 2.59 -3.76 3.78
N ILE A 143 3.89 -3.67 3.47
CA ILE A 143 4.51 -2.45 2.95
C ILE A 143 5.12 -2.77 1.59
N HIS A 144 4.68 -2.06 0.58
CA HIS A 144 5.26 -2.08 -0.77
C HIS A 144 6.21 -0.91 -0.92
N ILE A 145 7.37 -1.15 -1.51
CA ILE A 145 8.38 -0.13 -1.79
C ILE A 145 8.53 0.03 -3.29
N LEU A 146 8.49 1.28 -3.77
CA LEU A 146 8.83 1.60 -5.16
C LEU A 146 10.34 1.84 -5.28
N ILE A 147 10.99 1.05 -6.14
CA ILE A 147 12.42 1.22 -6.47
C ILE A 147 12.51 2.14 -7.69
N GLU A 148 12.44 3.43 -7.45
CA GLU A 148 12.35 4.47 -8.48
C GLU A 148 13.40 5.58 -8.34
N THR A 149 14.31 5.46 -7.35
CA THR A 149 15.44 6.34 -7.16
C THR A 149 16.77 5.62 -7.41
N LEU A 150 17.82 6.37 -7.75
CA LEU A 150 19.15 5.79 -7.90
C LEU A 150 19.71 5.23 -6.58
N GLY A 151 19.33 5.84 -5.45
CA GLY A 151 19.71 5.35 -4.13
C GLY A 151 19.06 4.01 -3.83
N ALA A 152 17.73 3.90 -4.02
CA ALA A 152 17.01 2.65 -3.84
C ALA A 152 17.51 1.53 -4.76
N LEU A 153 17.83 1.88 -6.03
CA LEU A 153 18.39 0.90 -6.96
C LEU A 153 19.73 0.34 -6.49
N ARG A 154 20.59 1.17 -5.90
CA ARG A 154 21.87 0.71 -5.33
C ARG A 154 21.70 -0.20 -4.13
N GLU A 155 20.64 -0.01 -3.35
CA GLU A 155 20.36 -0.75 -2.12
C GLU A 155 19.22 -1.77 -2.26
N VAL A 156 18.78 -2.09 -3.48
CA VAL A 156 17.59 -2.89 -3.72
C VAL A 156 17.56 -4.21 -2.96
N PHE A 157 18.69 -4.92 -2.88
CA PHE A 157 18.77 -6.20 -2.14
C PHE A 157 18.63 -6.00 -0.63
N ARG A 158 19.14 -4.90 -0.08
CA ARG A 158 18.98 -4.57 1.35
C ARG A 158 17.53 -4.17 1.65
N ILE A 159 16.93 -3.39 0.75
CA ILE A 159 15.52 -2.99 0.85
C ILE A 159 14.62 -4.23 0.78
N ALA A 160 14.79 -5.07 -0.24
CA ALA A 160 13.99 -6.27 -0.41
C ALA A 160 14.20 -7.34 0.68
N ALA A 161 15.33 -7.31 1.38
CA ALA A 161 15.59 -8.19 2.52
C ALA A 161 14.91 -7.73 3.82
N HIS A 162 14.27 -6.55 3.84
CA HIS A 162 13.60 -6.05 5.03
C HIS A 162 12.35 -6.92 5.33
N PRO A 163 12.15 -7.40 6.57
CA PRO A 163 11.11 -8.40 6.90
C PRO A 163 9.67 -7.85 6.78
N ARG A 164 9.51 -6.57 6.49
CA ARG A 164 8.21 -5.90 6.31
C ARG A 164 7.89 -5.56 4.85
N VAL A 165 8.87 -5.71 3.95
CA VAL A 165 8.76 -5.46 2.50
C VAL A 165 8.45 -6.74 1.75
#